data_c23f2ff61037a4f1b9418cb93aed6ff1
#
_entry.id   c23f2ff61037a4f1b9418cb93aed6ff1
#
_cell.length_a   1.000
_cell.length_b   1.000
_cell.length_c   1.000
_cell.angle_alpha   90.00
_cell.angle_beta   90.00
_cell.angle_gamma   90.00
#
_symmetry.space_group_name_H-M   'P 1'
#
loop_
_entity.id
_entity.type
_entity.pdbx_description
1 polymer ?
#
loop_
_entity_poly.entity_id
_entity_poly.type
_entity_poly.pdbx_seq_one_letter_code
_entity_poly.pdbx_strand_id
1 'polypeptide(L)'
;GTRGLSRAADYLSKQFTLSGVPPLQANGGYFRDYPLVQYQWANSTIASDKNLFNMMTDFYGYAGANNSFSYTANDIVFLGYGIDDTLYSDYKNVDVKGKIVLIASGEPMVNGKSVITGSDSLSAWSKDWRKKAAAATSNGVMCLLTIDPKLAEILNNPQWKNFLEGSLIKRQSEYKQPEYTNNLFISQNMADKLL
;
A
#
# COMPACT_ATOMS: atom_id res chain seq x y z
N GLY A 1 -21.26 9.87 10.89
CA GLY A 1 -21.37 9.84 12.34
C GLY A 1 -22.62 9.09 12.80
N THR A 2 -22.63 8.62 14.03
CA THR A 2 -23.82 7.97 14.58
C THR A 2 -24.80 9.01 15.11
N ARG A 3 -26.10 8.67 15.19
CA ARG A 3 -27.14 9.53 15.79
C ARG A 3 -26.78 9.95 17.22
N GLY A 4 -26.06 9.09 17.97
CA GLY A 4 -25.57 9.40 19.31
C GLY A 4 -24.53 10.52 19.33
N LEU A 5 -23.56 10.49 18.38
CA LEU A 5 -22.56 11.54 18.25
C LEU A 5 -23.18 12.90 17.90
N SER A 6 -24.16 12.93 16.99
CA SER A 6 -24.87 14.17 16.66
C SER A 6 -25.58 14.75 17.86
N ARG A 7 -26.30 13.93 18.62
CA ARG A 7 -26.96 14.37 19.87
C ARG A 7 -25.99 14.90 20.91
N ALA A 8 -24.84 14.24 21.10
CA ALA A 8 -23.81 14.69 22.03
C ALA A 8 -23.22 16.05 21.59
N ALA A 9 -22.97 16.21 20.31
CA ALA A 9 -22.47 17.46 19.75
C ALA A 9 -23.48 18.63 19.91
N ASP A 10 -24.76 18.37 19.66
CA ASP A 10 -25.85 19.36 19.90
C ASP A 10 -25.95 19.74 21.34
N TYR A 11 -25.85 18.76 22.26
CA TYR A 11 -25.84 19.00 23.68
C TYR A 11 -24.67 19.90 24.10
N LEU A 12 -23.46 19.58 23.68
CA LEU A 12 -22.26 20.37 23.99
C LEU A 12 -22.36 21.79 23.43
N SER A 13 -22.86 21.98 22.23
CA SER A 13 -23.09 23.29 21.62
C SER A 13 -24.02 24.16 22.49
N LYS A 14 -25.13 23.57 22.97
CA LYS A 14 -26.06 24.26 23.90
C LYS A 14 -25.39 24.61 25.22
N GLN A 15 -24.59 23.69 25.81
CA GLN A 15 -23.89 23.97 27.06
C GLN A 15 -22.86 25.10 26.91
N PHE A 16 -22.13 25.15 25.83
CA PHE A 16 -21.21 26.26 25.54
C PHE A 16 -21.93 27.60 25.44
N THR A 17 -23.07 27.64 24.74
CA THR A 17 -23.91 28.83 24.65
C THR A 17 -24.39 29.28 26.05
N LEU A 18 -24.89 28.35 26.84
CA LEU A 18 -25.39 28.64 28.19
C LEU A 18 -24.29 29.12 29.14
N SER A 19 -23.08 28.62 28.98
CA SER A 19 -21.90 28.99 29.79
C SER A 19 -21.20 30.26 29.28
N GLY A 20 -21.72 30.92 28.23
CA GLY A 20 -21.15 32.16 27.71
C GLY A 20 -19.83 31.94 26.95
N VAL A 21 -19.49 30.71 26.56
CA VAL A 21 -18.31 30.40 25.73
C VAL A 21 -18.58 30.89 24.31
N PRO A 22 -17.81 31.82 23.76
CA PRO A 22 -18.04 32.29 22.40
C PRO A 22 -17.72 31.22 21.36
N PRO A 23 -18.47 31.15 20.25
CA PRO A 23 -18.13 30.24 19.13
C PRO A 23 -16.84 30.68 18.42
N LEU A 24 -16.02 29.70 18.04
CA LEU A 24 -14.74 29.94 17.34
C LEU A 24 -14.93 30.21 15.84
N GLN A 25 -16.08 29.85 15.27
CA GLN A 25 -16.35 30.02 13.85
C GLN A 25 -16.87 31.44 13.54
N ALA A 26 -16.41 32.03 12.45
CA ALA A 26 -16.86 33.35 12.00
C ALA A 26 -18.37 33.43 11.72
N ASN A 27 -19.03 32.30 11.46
CA ASN A 27 -20.48 32.18 11.27
C ASN A 27 -21.26 32.03 12.59
N GLY A 28 -20.61 32.10 13.74
CA GLY A 28 -21.24 31.96 15.04
C GLY A 28 -21.52 30.51 15.49
N GLY A 29 -20.96 29.52 14.80
CA GLY A 29 -21.17 28.10 15.11
C GLY A 29 -20.10 27.46 15.96
N TYR A 30 -20.47 26.39 16.70
CA TYR A 30 -19.57 25.54 17.46
C TYR A 30 -19.12 24.32 16.66
N PHE A 31 -19.64 24.11 15.47
CA PHE A 31 -19.31 22.97 14.62
C PHE A 31 -18.34 23.40 13.52
N ARG A 32 -17.35 22.57 13.29
CA ARG A 32 -16.43 22.72 12.17
C ARG A 32 -16.56 21.51 11.28
N ASP A 33 -17.05 21.73 10.06
CA ASP A 33 -17.06 20.73 9.01
C ASP A 33 -15.69 20.61 8.37
N TYR A 34 -15.28 19.38 8.07
CA TYR A 34 -14.10 19.10 7.29
C TYR A 34 -14.39 17.94 6.34
N PRO A 35 -13.97 18.03 5.08
CA PRO A 35 -14.17 16.98 4.11
C PRO A 35 -13.28 15.77 4.44
N LEU A 36 -13.84 14.58 4.23
CA LEU A 36 -13.15 13.30 4.39
C LEU A 36 -12.94 12.68 3.01
N VAL A 37 -11.79 12.02 2.84
CA VAL A 37 -11.49 11.16 1.70
C VAL A 37 -11.50 9.72 2.19
N GLN A 38 -12.25 8.88 1.51
CA GLN A 38 -12.33 7.46 1.77
C GLN A 38 -11.63 6.71 0.63
N TYR A 39 -10.73 5.82 1.01
CA TYR A 39 -10.08 4.86 0.11
C TYR A 39 -10.63 3.49 0.38
N GLN A 40 -10.99 2.81 -0.65
CA GLN A 40 -11.32 1.39 -0.60
C GLN A 40 -10.94 0.75 -1.92
N TRP A 41 -10.67 -0.52 -1.89
CA TRP A 41 -10.52 -1.27 -3.11
C TRP A 41 -11.87 -1.43 -3.81
N ALA A 42 -11.86 -1.21 -5.13
CA ALA A 42 -12.93 -1.68 -6.03
C ALA A 42 -12.62 -3.11 -6.49
N ASN A 43 -13.35 -3.60 -7.47
CA ASN A 43 -13.02 -4.88 -8.10
C ASN A 43 -11.63 -4.78 -8.75
N SER A 44 -10.68 -5.57 -8.25
CA SER A 44 -9.31 -5.60 -8.73
C SER A 44 -8.96 -7.01 -9.17
N THR A 45 -8.51 -7.11 -10.42
CA THR A 45 -8.11 -8.38 -11.04
C THR A 45 -6.80 -8.21 -11.79
N ILE A 46 -6.06 -9.30 -11.90
CA ILE A 46 -4.92 -9.42 -12.80
C ILE A 46 -5.22 -10.61 -13.70
N ALA A 47 -5.11 -10.40 -15.01
CA ALA A 47 -5.33 -11.44 -16.00
C ALA A 47 -4.05 -11.69 -16.79
N SER A 48 -3.76 -12.96 -17.05
CA SER A 48 -2.85 -13.42 -18.08
C SER A 48 -3.63 -14.24 -19.11
N ASP A 49 -3.01 -14.64 -20.22
CA ASP A 49 -3.70 -15.37 -21.29
C ASP A 49 -4.54 -16.56 -20.82
N LYS A 50 -4.13 -17.21 -19.74
CA LYS A 50 -4.74 -18.46 -19.25
C LYS A 50 -5.33 -18.36 -17.84
N ASN A 51 -5.06 -17.29 -17.11
CA ASN A 51 -5.39 -17.20 -15.70
C ASN A 51 -6.05 -15.86 -15.38
N LEU A 52 -7.02 -15.91 -14.47
CA LEU A 52 -7.60 -14.74 -13.82
C LEU A 52 -7.30 -14.82 -12.33
N PHE A 53 -6.67 -13.80 -11.81
CA PHE A 53 -6.32 -13.69 -10.40
C PHE A 53 -7.18 -12.62 -9.74
N ASN A 54 -7.68 -12.91 -8.56
CA ASN A 54 -8.59 -12.05 -7.83
C ASN A 54 -7.94 -11.51 -6.57
N MET A 55 -8.21 -10.25 -6.30
CA MET A 55 -7.80 -9.62 -5.05
C MET A 55 -8.40 -10.35 -3.84
N MET A 56 -7.67 -10.39 -2.74
CA MET A 56 -8.01 -11.08 -1.50
C MET A 56 -8.10 -12.61 -1.62
N THR A 57 -7.64 -13.17 -2.73
CA THR A 57 -7.49 -14.60 -2.96
C THR A 57 -6.07 -14.93 -3.44
N ASP A 58 -5.63 -14.27 -4.51
CA ASP A 58 -4.35 -14.51 -5.17
C ASP A 58 -3.32 -13.43 -4.85
N PHE A 59 -3.80 -12.23 -4.53
CA PHE A 59 -2.98 -11.07 -4.19
C PHE A 59 -3.71 -10.10 -3.27
N TYR A 60 -2.96 -9.16 -2.67
CA TYR A 60 -3.49 -8.02 -1.95
C TYR A 60 -2.65 -6.76 -2.18
N GLY A 61 -3.17 -5.62 -1.74
CA GLY A 61 -2.46 -4.34 -1.70
C GLY A 61 -3.04 -3.42 -0.63
N TYR A 62 -2.35 -2.36 -0.31
CA TYR A 62 -2.82 -1.36 0.66
C TYR A 62 -3.57 -0.24 -0.08
N ALA A 63 -4.86 -0.04 0.20
CA ALA A 63 -5.70 0.93 -0.49
C ALA A 63 -5.12 2.36 -0.48
N GLY A 64 -4.54 2.80 0.63
CA GLY A 64 -3.94 4.14 0.74
C GLY A 64 -2.53 4.29 0.14
N ALA A 65 -1.95 3.21 -0.40
CA ALA A 65 -0.61 3.19 -0.98
C ALA A 65 -0.60 2.93 -2.49
N ASN A 66 -1.77 2.75 -3.09
CA ASN A 66 -1.93 2.51 -4.51
C ASN A 66 -2.90 3.51 -5.12
N ASN A 67 -2.65 3.88 -6.37
CA ASN A 67 -3.57 4.66 -7.19
C ASN A 67 -4.46 3.72 -8.01
N SER A 68 -5.64 4.19 -8.43
CA SER A 68 -6.45 3.49 -9.44
C SER A 68 -5.66 3.38 -10.74
N PHE A 69 -5.59 2.19 -11.31
CA PHE A 69 -4.81 1.95 -12.52
C PHE A 69 -5.43 0.85 -13.39
N SER A 70 -5.05 0.87 -14.65
CA SER A 70 -5.26 -0.23 -15.58
C SER A 70 -4.04 -0.31 -16.48
N TYR A 71 -3.35 -1.43 -16.46
CA TYR A 71 -2.17 -1.66 -17.27
C TYR A 71 -2.34 -2.90 -18.13
N THR A 72 -1.75 -2.86 -19.32
CA THR A 72 -1.53 -4.03 -20.14
C THR A 72 -0.04 -4.11 -20.46
N ALA A 73 0.56 -5.25 -20.25
CA ALA A 73 1.97 -5.50 -20.55
C ALA A 73 2.10 -6.83 -21.30
N ASN A 74 3.07 -6.90 -22.19
CA ASN A 74 3.38 -8.12 -22.96
C ASN A 74 4.34 -9.03 -22.20
N ASP A 75 5.11 -8.46 -21.26
CA ASP A 75 6.12 -9.15 -20.48
C ASP A 75 6.20 -8.61 -19.04
N ILE A 76 6.67 -9.45 -18.14
CA ILE A 76 6.98 -9.13 -16.77
C ILE A 76 8.47 -9.35 -16.55
N VAL A 77 9.15 -8.38 -15.94
CA VAL A 77 10.56 -8.49 -15.61
C VAL A 77 10.73 -9.01 -14.20
N PHE A 78 11.31 -10.19 -14.03
CA PHE A 78 11.75 -10.64 -12.71
C PHE A 78 13.07 -9.96 -12.33
N LEU A 79 13.06 -9.22 -11.21
CA LEU A 79 14.16 -8.35 -10.78
C LEU A 79 14.70 -8.74 -9.38
N GLY A 80 14.93 -10.02 -9.15
CA GLY A 80 15.50 -10.46 -7.89
C GLY A 80 14.72 -9.95 -6.67
N TYR A 81 15.38 -9.17 -5.83
CA TYR A 81 14.78 -8.60 -4.61
C TYR A 81 14.27 -7.16 -4.77
N GLY A 82 14.49 -6.53 -5.92
CA GLY A 82 14.11 -5.13 -6.17
C GLY A 82 14.84 -4.12 -5.30
N ILE A 83 16.09 -4.38 -5.00
CA ILE A 83 16.97 -3.54 -4.18
C ILE A 83 17.80 -2.64 -5.08
N ASP A 84 17.91 -1.36 -4.70
CA ASP A 84 18.81 -0.39 -5.32
C ASP A 84 19.64 0.32 -4.23
N ASP A 85 20.73 -0.33 -3.85
CA ASP A 85 21.65 0.12 -2.82
C ASP A 85 23.06 0.27 -3.39
N THR A 86 23.91 1.06 -2.75
CA THR A 86 25.30 1.26 -3.17
C THR A 86 26.14 -0.01 -3.16
N LEU A 87 25.82 -0.95 -2.26
CA LEU A 87 26.50 -2.23 -2.13
C LEU A 87 25.91 -3.34 -2.99
N TYR A 88 24.63 -3.20 -3.36
CA TYR A 88 23.90 -4.20 -4.12
C TYR A 88 22.74 -3.57 -4.88
N SER A 89 22.65 -3.81 -6.18
CA SER A 89 21.54 -3.32 -7.00
C SER A 89 21.08 -4.38 -8.00
N ASP A 90 19.79 -4.72 -7.93
CA ASP A 90 19.11 -5.53 -8.94
C ASP A 90 18.81 -4.74 -10.22
N TYR A 91 18.76 -3.40 -10.13
CA TYR A 91 18.41 -2.51 -11.24
C TYR A 91 19.58 -2.28 -12.22
N LYS A 92 20.79 -2.64 -11.83
CA LYS A 92 21.98 -2.37 -12.62
C LYS A 92 21.92 -3.12 -13.96
N ASN A 93 21.97 -2.38 -15.08
CA ASN A 93 21.93 -2.90 -16.45
C ASN A 93 20.62 -3.63 -16.83
N VAL A 94 19.52 -3.39 -16.10
CA VAL A 94 18.21 -3.94 -16.42
C VAL A 94 17.27 -2.79 -16.81
N ASP A 95 16.64 -2.88 -17.99
CA ASP A 95 15.61 -1.94 -18.40
C ASP A 95 14.27 -2.33 -17.78
N VAL A 96 13.80 -1.51 -16.83
CA VAL A 96 12.52 -1.71 -16.12
C VAL A 96 11.54 -0.56 -16.36
N LYS A 97 11.96 0.47 -17.08
CA LYS A 97 11.14 1.67 -17.28
C LYS A 97 9.86 1.36 -18.02
N GLY A 98 8.72 1.73 -17.41
CA GLY A 98 7.40 1.50 -17.98
C GLY A 98 6.97 0.02 -17.97
N LYS A 99 7.68 -0.86 -17.26
CA LYS A 99 7.36 -2.29 -17.19
C LYS A 99 6.70 -2.68 -15.88
N ILE A 100 6.02 -3.82 -15.90
CA ILE A 100 5.60 -4.53 -14.68
C ILE A 100 6.81 -5.33 -14.20
N VAL A 101 7.16 -5.14 -12.94
CA VAL A 101 8.33 -5.80 -12.33
C VAL A 101 7.89 -6.72 -11.21
N LEU A 102 8.38 -7.94 -11.24
CA LEU A 102 8.19 -8.95 -10.20
C LEU A 102 9.44 -9.07 -9.36
N ILE A 103 9.28 -9.01 -8.03
CA ILE A 103 10.38 -9.14 -7.07
C ILE A 103 10.06 -10.15 -5.96
N ALA A 104 11.09 -10.70 -5.36
CA ALA A 104 11.00 -11.45 -4.11
C ALA A 104 10.98 -10.49 -2.90
N SER A 105 10.28 -10.87 -1.84
CA SER A 105 10.44 -10.25 -0.53
C SER A 105 11.80 -10.60 0.08
N GLY A 106 12.20 -9.87 1.14
CA GLY A 106 13.49 -10.10 1.78
C GLY A 106 14.66 -9.43 1.07
N GLU A 107 15.84 -9.99 1.22
CA GLU A 107 17.12 -9.51 0.66
C GLU A 107 18.10 -10.67 0.47
N PRO A 108 19.16 -10.52 -0.36
CA PRO A 108 20.09 -11.60 -0.62
C PRO A 108 20.92 -11.95 0.63
N MET A 109 21.00 -13.25 0.91
CA MET A 109 21.71 -13.81 2.03
C MET A 109 22.83 -14.74 1.54
N VAL A 110 24.05 -14.58 2.08
CA VAL A 110 25.19 -15.45 1.79
C VAL A 110 25.72 -15.99 3.13
N ASN A 111 25.78 -17.29 3.28
CA ASN A 111 26.20 -17.96 4.52
C ASN A 111 25.47 -17.44 5.78
N GLY A 112 24.15 -17.19 5.67
CA GLY A 112 23.34 -16.69 6.77
C GLY A 112 23.52 -15.20 7.09
N LYS A 113 24.29 -14.47 6.30
CA LYS A 113 24.52 -13.02 6.46
C LYS A 113 23.91 -12.25 5.29
N SER A 114 23.29 -11.12 5.59
CA SER A 114 22.80 -10.19 4.59
C SER A 114 23.95 -9.60 3.78
N VAL A 115 23.83 -9.58 2.47
CA VAL A 115 24.79 -8.92 1.57
C VAL A 115 24.82 -7.41 1.81
N ILE A 116 23.72 -6.84 2.30
CA ILE A 116 23.58 -5.39 2.53
C ILE A 116 24.24 -4.98 3.86
N THR A 117 23.98 -5.73 4.94
CA THR A 117 24.48 -5.37 6.28
C THR A 117 25.79 -6.04 6.62
N GLY A 118 26.18 -7.11 5.90
CA GLY A 118 27.33 -7.94 6.23
C GLY A 118 27.15 -8.79 7.49
N SER A 119 25.94 -8.83 8.08
CA SER A 119 25.62 -9.49 9.34
C SER A 119 24.38 -10.39 9.21
N ASP A 120 24.00 -11.07 10.29
CA ASP A 120 22.75 -11.84 10.40
C ASP A 120 21.51 -10.94 10.52
N SER A 121 21.71 -9.65 10.77
CA SER A 121 20.62 -8.67 10.89
C SER A 121 20.17 -8.22 9.52
N LEU A 122 18.84 -8.30 9.27
CA LEU A 122 18.23 -7.82 8.04
C LEU A 122 18.22 -6.29 7.96
N SER A 123 18.43 -5.80 6.76
CA SER A 123 18.40 -4.36 6.44
C SER A 123 16.98 -3.78 6.39
N ALA A 124 16.87 -2.48 6.17
CA ALA A 124 15.60 -1.83 5.91
C ALA A 124 14.94 -2.29 4.60
N TRP A 125 15.70 -2.86 3.66
CA TRP A 125 15.16 -3.40 2.41
C TRP A 125 14.26 -4.63 2.62
N SER A 126 14.51 -5.41 3.67
CA SER A 126 13.66 -6.54 4.05
C SER A 126 12.51 -6.14 4.98
N LYS A 127 12.71 -5.08 5.78
CA LYS A 127 11.78 -4.70 6.86
C LYS A 127 10.70 -3.73 6.40
N ASP A 128 10.98 -2.90 5.39
CA ASP A 128 10.05 -1.89 4.87
C ASP A 128 9.90 -2.01 3.34
N TRP A 129 8.77 -2.54 2.92
CA TRP A 129 8.42 -2.66 1.51
C TRP A 129 8.41 -1.32 0.76
N ARG A 130 8.17 -0.20 1.48
CA ARG A 130 8.15 1.14 0.87
C ARG A 130 9.50 1.52 0.28
N LYS A 131 10.60 1.00 0.85
CA LYS A 131 11.93 1.24 0.32
C LYS A 131 12.10 0.64 -1.08
N LYS A 132 11.58 -0.58 -1.29
CA LYS A 132 11.56 -1.23 -2.61
C LYS A 132 10.62 -0.51 -3.58
N ALA A 133 9.45 -0.09 -3.11
CA ALA A 133 8.50 0.68 -3.91
C ALA A 133 9.09 2.04 -4.33
N ALA A 134 9.84 2.71 -3.45
CA ALA A 134 10.55 3.95 -3.78
C ALA A 134 11.64 3.73 -4.84
N ALA A 135 12.43 2.65 -4.71
CA ALA A 135 13.43 2.29 -5.72
C ALA A 135 12.78 1.99 -7.09
N ALA A 136 11.68 1.23 -7.09
CA ALA A 136 10.90 0.96 -8.30
C ALA A 136 10.40 2.26 -8.96
N THR A 137 9.88 3.19 -8.16
CA THR A 137 9.44 4.52 -8.62
C THR A 137 10.58 5.30 -9.25
N SER A 138 11.73 5.37 -8.59
CA SER A 138 12.92 6.10 -9.08
C SER A 138 13.45 5.52 -10.39
N ASN A 139 13.29 4.21 -10.60
CA ASN A 139 13.67 3.52 -11.82
C ASN A 139 12.56 3.48 -12.88
N GLY A 140 11.43 4.15 -12.66
CA GLY A 140 10.33 4.29 -13.62
C GLY A 140 9.52 3.01 -13.84
N VAL A 141 9.50 2.10 -12.88
CA VAL A 141 8.65 0.90 -12.91
C VAL A 141 7.18 1.30 -12.92
N MET A 142 6.38 0.68 -13.77
CA MET A 142 4.96 0.97 -13.92
C MET A 142 4.13 0.36 -12.79
N CYS A 143 4.39 -0.90 -12.45
CA CYS A 143 3.75 -1.62 -11.37
C CYS A 143 4.72 -2.63 -10.77
N LEU A 144 4.76 -2.70 -9.44
CA LEU A 144 5.59 -3.64 -8.70
C LEU A 144 4.71 -4.79 -8.18
N LEU A 145 5.09 -6.01 -8.49
CA LEU A 145 4.51 -7.23 -7.93
C LEU A 145 5.54 -7.82 -6.95
N THR A 146 5.18 -7.93 -5.69
CA THR A 146 6.07 -8.46 -4.64
C THR A 146 5.60 -9.83 -4.20
N ILE A 147 6.41 -10.86 -4.38
CA ILE A 147 6.11 -12.20 -3.87
C ILE A 147 6.13 -12.15 -2.34
N ASP A 148 5.01 -12.43 -1.71
CA ASP A 148 4.89 -12.49 -0.26
C ASP A 148 4.68 -13.94 0.19
N PRO A 149 5.68 -14.59 0.81
CA PRO A 149 5.56 -15.97 1.28
C PRO A 149 4.53 -16.13 2.40
N LYS A 150 4.12 -15.04 3.05
CA LYS A 150 3.11 -15.02 4.11
C LYS A 150 1.71 -14.68 3.61
N LEU A 151 1.51 -14.51 2.31
CA LEU A 151 0.23 -14.10 1.74
C LEU A 151 -0.94 -14.95 2.24
N ALA A 152 -0.80 -16.28 2.23
CA ALA A 152 -1.85 -17.17 2.70
C ALA A 152 -2.16 -16.99 4.19
N GLU A 153 -1.15 -16.77 5.03
CA GLU A 153 -1.33 -16.47 6.46
C GLU A 153 -2.08 -15.15 6.66
N ILE A 154 -1.69 -14.11 5.92
CA ILE A 154 -2.32 -12.78 5.96
C ILE A 154 -3.78 -12.86 5.54
N LEU A 155 -4.09 -13.47 4.40
CA LEU A 155 -5.45 -13.55 3.89
C LEU A 155 -6.38 -14.46 4.70
N ASN A 156 -5.84 -15.46 5.40
CA ASN A 156 -6.60 -16.31 6.30
C ASN A 156 -6.79 -15.70 7.70
N ASN A 157 -6.08 -14.63 8.05
CA ASN A 157 -6.24 -13.94 9.31
C ASN A 157 -7.40 -12.92 9.22
N PRO A 158 -8.51 -13.08 10.00
CA PRO A 158 -9.66 -12.19 9.90
C PRO A 158 -9.35 -10.72 10.19
N GLN A 159 -8.39 -10.42 11.06
CA GLN A 159 -8.02 -9.05 11.39
C GLN A 159 -7.30 -8.38 10.21
N TRP A 160 -6.35 -9.08 9.59
CA TRP A 160 -5.67 -8.59 8.39
C TRP A 160 -6.62 -8.46 7.21
N LYS A 161 -7.49 -9.45 7.00
CA LYS A 161 -8.50 -9.41 5.94
C LYS A 161 -9.39 -8.18 6.10
N ASN A 162 -9.98 -7.97 7.28
CA ASN A 162 -10.81 -6.79 7.56
C ASN A 162 -10.05 -5.48 7.37
N PHE A 163 -8.76 -5.43 7.72
CA PHE A 163 -7.93 -4.25 7.51
C PHE A 163 -7.69 -3.97 6.02
N LEU A 164 -7.41 -5.00 5.22
CA LEU A 164 -7.12 -4.88 3.78
C LEU A 164 -8.38 -4.58 2.97
N GLU A 165 -9.54 -5.18 3.32
CA GLU A 165 -10.84 -4.94 2.69
C GLU A 165 -11.49 -3.64 3.20
N GLY A 166 -11.07 -3.18 4.36
CA GLY A 166 -11.62 -2.00 5.02
C GLY A 166 -11.35 -0.70 4.28
N SER A 167 -12.20 0.27 4.56
CA SER A 167 -12.00 1.63 4.05
C SER A 167 -11.04 2.40 4.95
N LEU A 168 -10.04 3.03 4.37
CA LEU A 168 -9.22 4.02 5.05
C LEU A 168 -9.84 5.40 4.87
N ILE A 169 -10.17 6.07 5.97
CA ILE A 169 -10.75 7.40 5.97
C ILE A 169 -9.73 8.40 6.51
N LYS A 170 -9.45 9.46 5.76
CA LYS A 170 -8.59 10.56 6.16
C LYS A 170 -9.28 11.91 5.94
N ARG A 171 -8.83 12.95 6.65
CA ARG A 171 -9.23 14.32 6.30
C ARG A 171 -8.67 14.67 4.92
N GLN A 172 -9.42 15.42 4.12
CA GLN A 172 -8.96 15.82 2.79
C GLN A 172 -7.66 16.65 2.86
N SER A 173 -7.49 17.46 3.92
CA SER A 173 -6.25 18.22 4.14
C SER A 173 -5.03 17.36 4.46
N GLU A 174 -5.25 16.12 4.88
CA GLU A 174 -4.21 15.14 5.18
C GLU A 174 -4.00 14.15 4.01
N TYR A 175 -4.79 14.33 2.94
CA TYR A 175 -4.67 13.52 1.74
C TYR A 175 -3.40 13.86 0.99
N LYS A 176 -2.59 12.85 0.77
CA LYS A 176 -1.49 12.89 -0.19
C LYS A 176 -1.69 11.73 -1.15
N GLN A 177 -1.52 11.99 -2.42
CA GLN A 177 -1.45 10.90 -3.40
C GLN A 177 -0.30 9.96 -3.03
N PRO A 178 -0.43 8.66 -3.27
CA PRO A 178 0.69 7.73 -3.12
C PRO A 178 1.88 8.21 -3.94
N GLU A 179 3.04 8.32 -3.29
CA GLU A 179 4.30 8.80 -3.90
C GLU A 179 5.02 7.67 -4.65
N TYR A 180 4.59 6.42 -4.43
CA TYR A 180 5.23 5.24 -4.98
C TYR A 180 4.43 4.65 -6.13
N THR A 181 5.13 3.93 -7.01
CA THR A 181 4.47 3.07 -8.00
C THR A 181 3.55 2.07 -7.30
N ASN A 182 2.49 1.66 -7.98
CA ASN A 182 1.57 0.67 -7.44
C ASN A 182 2.32 -0.61 -7.07
N ASN A 183 2.09 -1.09 -5.86
CA ASN A 183 2.70 -2.31 -5.34
C ASN A 183 1.62 -3.29 -4.86
N LEU A 184 1.61 -4.47 -5.44
CA LEU A 184 0.73 -5.56 -5.09
C LEU A 184 1.55 -6.73 -4.56
N PHE A 185 1.06 -7.36 -3.51
CA PHE A 185 1.67 -8.53 -2.91
C PHE A 185 0.97 -9.77 -3.45
N ILE A 186 1.73 -10.67 -4.06
CA ILE A 186 1.22 -11.85 -4.77
C ILE A 186 1.74 -13.14 -4.14
N SER A 187 1.04 -14.25 -4.37
CA SER A 187 1.51 -15.58 -3.96
C SER A 187 2.63 -16.09 -4.88
N GLN A 188 3.43 -17.04 -4.37
CA GLN A 188 4.40 -17.75 -5.21
C GLN A 188 3.71 -18.47 -6.39
N ASN A 189 2.58 -19.15 -6.13
CA ASN A 189 1.83 -19.82 -7.18
C ASN A 189 1.34 -18.87 -8.28
N MET A 190 0.98 -17.63 -7.93
CA MET A 190 0.64 -16.62 -8.92
C MET A 190 1.87 -16.18 -9.70
N ALA A 191 3.00 -15.96 -9.02
CA ALA A 191 4.25 -15.59 -9.68
C ALA A 191 4.69 -16.66 -10.71
N ASP A 192 4.63 -17.94 -10.33
CA ASP A 192 4.98 -19.08 -11.22
C ASP A 192 4.07 -19.19 -12.46
N LYS A 193 2.86 -18.64 -12.40
CA LYS A 193 1.92 -18.63 -13.54
C LYS A 193 2.05 -17.38 -14.40
N LEU A 194 2.70 -16.34 -13.90
CA LEU A 194 2.95 -15.09 -14.62
C LEU A 194 4.28 -15.09 -15.38
N LEU A 195 5.25 -15.92 -14.96
CA LEU A 195 6.55 -16.14 -15.60
C LEU A 195 6.50 -17.31 -16.59
#